data_269337c77acbf7ea6ef33653a2f789a8
#
_entry.id   269337c77acbf7ea6ef33653a2f789a8
#
_cell.length_a   1.000
_cell.length_b   1.000
_cell.length_c   1.000
_cell.angle_alpha   90.00
_cell.angle_beta   90.00
_cell.angle_gamma   90.00
#
_symmetry.space_group_name_H-M   'P 1'
#
loop_
_entity.id
_entity.type
_entity.pdbx_description
1 polymer ?
#
loop_
_entity_poly.entity_id
_entity_poly.type
_entity_poly.pdbx_seq_one_letter_code
_entity_poly.pdbx_strand_id
1 'polypeptide(L)'
;MECTIVRMPTDDYFANDPRTNLERMLAGDLYIADDPEIARRQQRAMRLAARYTAAYPESPTEARTTLTELLASVGEDVDVRPPLYVDYGSNISIGARTFVNYHLTALDVARITIGEDCQIGPNVQLLTPTHPVEPGPRRDKLEAALPITIGDNVWLGGGAIVCPGVTIGDNSVIGAGAVVTKNIPADVVAVGNPARVVRSI
;
A
#
# COMPACT_ATOMS: atom_id res chain seq x y z
N MET A 1 -5.42 -34.93 25.99
CA MET A 1 -6.34 -34.74 24.84
C MET A 1 -5.62 -33.78 23.89
N GLU A 2 -4.83 -34.37 22.96
CA GLU A 2 -4.11 -33.59 21.94
C GLU A 2 -5.15 -33.04 20.96
N CYS A 3 -5.26 -31.72 20.90
CA CYS A 3 -6.06 -31.03 19.92
C CYS A 3 -5.31 -31.15 18.58
N THR A 4 -5.63 -32.18 17.82
CA THR A 4 -5.13 -32.31 16.44
C THR A 4 -5.79 -31.21 15.63
N ILE A 5 -5.05 -30.14 15.35
CA ILE A 5 -5.46 -29.10 14.39
C ILE A 5 -5.47 -29.80 13.03
N VAL A 6 -6.65 -30.22 12.58
CA VAL A 6 -6.85 -30.63 11.19
C VAL A 6 -6.66 -29.38 10.35
N ARG A 7 -5.47 -29.20 9.78
CA ARG A 7 -5.25 -28.25 8.69
C ARG A 7 -6.11 -28.74 7.52
N MET A 8 -7.17 -27.98 7.19
CA MET A 8 -7.81 -28.18 5.89
C MET A 8 -6.71 -27.99 4.83
N PRO A 9 -6.59 -28.91 3.86
CA PRO A 9 -5.66 -28.70 2.75
C PRO A 9 -6.01 -27.37 2.09
N THR A 10 -5.01 -26.52 1.85
CA THR A 10 -5.17 -25.23 1.14
C THR A 10 -5.79 -25.42 -0.24
N ASP A 11 -5.70 -26.61 -0.78
CA ASP A 11 -6.28 -27.06 -2.07
C ASP A 11 -7.82 -26.98 -2.10
N ASP A 12 -8.51 -27.11 -0.97
CA ASP A 12 -9.98 -27.07 -0.94
C ASP A 12 -10.57 -25.70 -1.29
N TYR A 13 -9.86 -24.58 -0.95
CA TYR A 13 -10.34 -23.24 -1.27
C TYR A 13 -10.32 -22.94 -2.76
N PHE A 14 -9.44 -23.59 -3.51
CA PHE A 14 -9.17 -23.31 -4.92
C PHE A 14 -9.35 -24.53 -5.82
N ALA A 15 -10.04 -25.58 -5.36
CA ALA A 15 -10.20 -26.87 -6.06
C ALA A 15 -10.75 -26.72 -7.51
N ASN A 16 -11.52 -25.69 -7.79
CA ASN A 16 -12.09 -25.42 -9.12
C ASN A 16 -11.46 -24.18 -9.81
N ASP A 17 -10.37 -23.66 -9.29
CA ASP A 17 -9.68 -22.49 -9.86
C ASP A 17 -8.24 -22.86 -10.23
N PRO A 18 -7.92 -23.01 -11.53
CA PRO A 18 -6.59 -23.45 -11.97
C PRO A 18 -5.51 -22.36 -11.86
N ARG A 19 -5.87 -21.14 -11.47
CA ARG A 19 -4.93 -20.02 -11.37
C ARG A 19 -3.94 -20.24 -10.22
N THR A 20 -2.74 -19.72 -10.37
CA THR A 20 -1.74 -19.61 -9.28
C THR A 20 -2.20 -18.61 -8.23
N ASN A 21 -1.62 -18.65 -7.03
CA ASN A 21 -1.89 -17.66 -5.99
C ASN A 21 -1.49 -16.25 -6.43
N LEU A 22 -0.43 -16.10 -7.23
CA LEU A 22 -0.07 -14.83 -7.84
C LEU A 22 -1.16 -14.30 -8.78
N GLU A 23 -1.72 -15.15 -9.65
CA GLU A 23 -2.78 -14.74 -10.58
C GLU A 23 -4.05 -14.32 -9.85
N ARG A 24 -4.41 -15.01 -8.76
CA ARG A 24 -5.54 -14.61 -7.88
C ARG A 24 -5.26 -13.28 -7.21
N MET A 25 -4.07 -13.11 -6.63
CA MET A 25 -3.64 -11.86 -6.01
C MET A 25 -3.77 -10.68 -6.99
N LEU A 26 -3.26 -10.84 -8.20
CA LEU A 26 -3.29 -9.79 -9.23
C LEU A 26 -4.72 -9.49 -9.73
N ALA A 27 -5.62 -10.47 -9.65
CA ALA A 27 -7.04 -10.31 -9.97
C ALA A 27 -7.86 -9.67 -8.82
N GLY A 28 -7.28 -9.51 -7.62
CA GLY A 28 -7.96 -9.01 -6.42
C GLY A 28 -8.82 -10.06 -5.71
N ASP A 29 -8.66 -11.34 -6.06
CA ASP A 29 -9.36 -12.44 -5.43
C ASP A 29 -8.64 -12.93 -4.17
N LEU A 30 -9.30 -13.81 -3.41
CA LEU A 30 -8.66 -14.49 -2.29
C LEU A 30 -7.50 -15.37 -2.78
N TYR A 31 -6.37 -15.32 -2.09
CA TYR A 31 -5.17 -16.10 -2.36
C TYR A 31 -4.44 -16.45 -1.07
N ILE A 32 -3.38 -17.26 -1.19
CA ILE A 32 -2.44 -17.55 -0.08
C ILE A 32 -1.04 -17.14 -0.56
N ALA A 33 -0.32 -16.39 0.28
CA ALA A 33 0.99 -15.82 -0.08
C ALA A 33 2.15 -16.83 -0.03
N ASP A 34 1.92 -18.09 -0.42
CA ASP A 34 2.89 -19.18 -0.44
C ASP A 34 3.51 -19.44 -1.84
N ASP A 35 3.13 -18.63 -2.84
CA ASP A 35 3.64 -18.71 -4.20
C ASP A 35 5.11 -18.26 -4.27
N PRO A 36 6.02 -19.07 -4.84
CA PRO A 36 7.44 -18.70 -4.95
C PRO A 36 7.68 -17.41 -5.75
N GLU A 37 6.82 -17.07 -6.70
CA GLU A 37 6.93 -15.81 -7.45
C GLU A 37 6.57 -14.61 -6.58
N ILE A 38 5.56 -14.73 -5.71
CA ILE A 38 5.23 -13.71 -4.72
C ILE A 38 6.45 -13.45 -3.83
N ALA A 39 7.06 -14.50 -3.30
CA ALA A 39 8.27 -14.38 -2.47
C ALA A 39 9.45 -13.72 -3.21
N ARG A 40 9.66 -14.04 -4.49
CA ARG A 40 10.71 -13.40 -5.30
C ARG A 40 10.46 -11.90 -5.51
N ARG A 41 9.22 -11.50 -5.74
CA ARG A 41 8.83 -10.08 -5.90
C ARG A 41 9.07 -9.29 -4.61
N GLN A 42 8.68 -9.84 -3.46
CA GLN A 42 8.95 -9.24 -2.15
C GLN A 42 10.45 -9.08 -1.91
N GLN A 43 11.25 -10.13 -2.14
CA GLN A 43 12.70 -10.06 -1.98
C GLN A 43 13.35 -9.03 -2.92
N ARG A 44 12.85 -8.90 -4.17
CA ARG A 44 13.30 -7.85 -5.09
C ARG A 44 13.02 -6.46 -4.51
N ALA A 45 11.80 -6.21 -4.04
CA ALA A 45 11.40 -4.94 -3.45
C ALA A 45 12.26 -4.59 -2.24
N MET A 46 12.47 -5.53 -1.32
CA MET A 46 13.33 -5.32 -0.14
C MET A 46 14.77 -4.92 -0.53
N ARG A 47 15.36 -5.58 -1.53
CA ARG A 47 16.72 -5.21 -2.01
C ARG A 47 16.76 -3.81 -2.62
N LEU A 48 15.75 -3.45 -3.44
CA LEU A 48 15.67 -2.14 -4.07
C LEU A 48 15.42 -1.03 -3.04
N ALA A 49 14.54 -1.26 -2.06
CA ALA A 49 14.27 -0.30 -0.99
C ALA A 49 15.53 -0.06 -0.12
N ALA A 50 16.31 -1.11 0.17
CA ALA A 50 17.59 -0.99 0.87
C ALA A 50 18.63 -0.20 0.04
N ARG A 51 18.74 -0.51 -1.26
CA ARG A 51 19.62 0.23 -2.19
C ARG A 51 19.21 1.70 -2.30
N TYR A 52 17.93 1.97 -2.43
CA TYR A 52 17.39 3.33 -2.45
C TYR A 52 17.77 4.11 -1.18
N THR A 53 17.55 3.51 -0.02
CA THR A 53 17.90 4.12 1.27
C THR A 53 19.38 4.48 1.37
N ALA A 54 20.26 3.60 0.90
CA ALA A 54 21.71 3.84 0.90
C ALA A 54 22.12 4.92 -0.12
N ALA A 55 21.51 4.93 -1.31
CA ALA A 55 21.83 5.87 -2.37
C ALA A 55 21.31 7.30 -2.09
N TYR A 56 20.21 7.43 -1.36
CA TYR A 56 19.49 8.70 -1.20
C TYR A 56 20.39 9.87 -0.69
N PRO A 57 21.20 9.73 0.36
CA PRO A 57 22.07 10.80 0.81
C PRO A 57 23.32 11.01 -0.04
N GLU A 58 23.73 10.01 -0.82
CA GLU A 58 25.05 10.00 -1.49
C GLU A 58 24.95 10.36 -2.98
N SER A 59 23.90 9.92 -3.67
CA SER A 59 23.76 10.06 -5.12
C SER A 59 22.30 10.25 -5.54
N PRO A 60 21.83 11.50 -5.75
CA PRO A 60 20.47 11.76 -6.20
C PRO A 60 20.11 11.02 -7.50
N THR A 61 21.06 10.89 -8.43
CA THR A 61 20.83 10.18 -9.70
C THR A 61 20.61 8.68 -9.48
N GLU A 62 21.43 8.04 -8.65
CA GLU A 62 21.26 6.61 -8.33
C GLU A 62 19.98 6.37 -7.51
N ALA A 63 19.69 7.24 -6.55
CA ALA A 63 18.45 7.19 -5.79
C ALA A 63 17.24 7.26 -6.73
N ARG A 64 17.20 8.23 -7.64
CA ARG A 64 16.13 8.37 -8.64
C ARG A 64 16.00 7.14 -9.52
N THR A 65 17.09 6.61 -10.05
CA THR A 65 17.10 5.40 -10.87
C THR A 65 16.53 4.20 -10.08
N THR A 66 16.99 4.02 -8.84
CA THR A 66 16.55 2.91 -7.99
C THR A 66 15.06 3.03 -7.61
N LEU A 67 14.59 4.25 -7.31
CA LEU A 67 13.17 4.48 -7.03
C LEU A 67 12.29 4.17 -8.26
N THR A 68 12.72 4.58 -9.45
CA THR A 68 12.02 4.27 -10.71
C THR A 68 12.05 2.77 -11.04
N GLU A 69 13.10 2.06 -10.63
CA GLU A 69 13.16 0.59 -10.75
C GLU A 69 12.24 -0.11 -9.74
N LEU A 70 12.08 0.44 -8.54
CA LEU A 70 11.26 -0.12 -7.48
C LEU A 70 9.77 0.06 -7.76
N LEU A 71 9.34 1.27 -8.11
CA LEU A 71 7.93 1.66 -8.24
C LEU A 71 7.40 1.45 -9.66
N ALA A 72 6.07 1.31 -9.80
CA ALA A 72 5.40 1.19 -11.09
C ALA A 72 5.61 2.43 -11.96
N SER A 73 5.48 3.62 -11.36
CA SER A 73 5.79 4.89 -12.00
C SER A 73 6.12 5.97 -10.97
N VAL A 74 7.00 6.89 -11.38
CA VAL A 74 7.43 8.03 -10.55
C VAL A 74 7.44 9.27 -11.44
N GLY A 75 6.54 10.21 -11.16
CA GLY A 75 6.39 11.47 -11.90
C GLY A 75 7.64 12.37 -11.79
N GLU A 76 7.67 13.46 -12.54
CA GLU A 76 8.73 14.46 -12.47
C GLU A 76 8.77 15.13 -11.08
N ASP A 77 9.95 15.49 -10.59
CA ASP A 77 10.16 16.18 -9.32
C ASP A 77 9.53 15.51 -8.08
N VAL A 78 9.38 14.19 -8.10
CA VAL A 78 8.97 13.42 -6.92
C VAL A 78 10.15 13.26 -5.98
N ASP A 79 9.96 13.57 -4.69
CA ASP A 79 10.89 13.30 -3.60
C ASP A 79 10.27 12.36 -2.57
N VAL A 80 10.89 11.20 -2.34
CA VAL A 80 10.47 10.21 -1.33
C VAL A 80 11.59 10.02 -0.32
N ARG A 81 11.43 10.53 0.88
CA ARG A 81 12.42 10.36 1.94
C ARG A 81 12.45 8.94 2.48
N PRO A 82 13.62 8.28 2.52
CA PRO A 82 13.73 6.94 3.09
C PRO A 82 13.67 6.95 4.63
N PRO A 83 13.44 5.78 5.28
CA PRO A 83 13.13 4.51 4.60
C PRO A 83 11.71 4.47 4.06
N LEU A 84 11.52 3.72 2.97
CA LEU A 84 10.24 3.39 2.36
C LEU A 84 9.99 1.89 2.53
N TYR A 85 8.82 1.53 3.03
CA TYR A 85 8.41 0.13 3.24
C TYR A 85 7.28 -0.23 2.28
N VAL A 86 7.50 -1.25 1.46
CA VAL A 86 6.55 -1.74 0.44
C VAL A 86 6.52 -3.27 0.44
N ASP A 87 5.45 -3.88 -0.07
CA ASP A 87 5.44 -5.30 -0.37
C ASP A 87 6.18 -5.60 -1.67
N TYR A 88 5.82 -4.94 -2.75
CA TYR A 88 6.38 -5.15 -4.09
C TYR A 88 6.94 -3.87 -4.71
N GLY A 89 6.41 -2.71 -4.38
CA GLY A 89 6.68 -1.43 -5.00
C GLY A 89 6.11 -1.31 -6.42
N SER A 90 6.08 -2.41 -7.15
CA SER A 90 5.63 -2.45 -8.55
C SER A 90 4.15 -2.14 -8.77
N ASN A 91 3.36 -2.01 -7.70
CA ASN A 91 1.96 -1.61 -7.75
C ASN A 91 1.73 -0.17 -7.27
N ILE A 92 2.80 0.61 -7.01
CA ILE A 92 2.72 1.99 -6.55
C ILE A 92 3.06 2.95 -7.69
N SER A 93 2.16 3.91 -7.92
CA SER A 93 2.37 5.04 -8.84
C SER A 93 2.31 6.34 -8.06
N ILE A 94 3.27 7.25 -8.31
CA ILE A 94 3.34 8.57 -7.66
C ILE A 94 3.39 9.64 -8.76
N GLY A 95 2.44 10.57 -8.71
CA GLY A 95 2.34 11.72 -9.62
C GLY A 95 3.43 12.75 -9.40
N ALA A 96 3.60 13.66 -10.38
CA ALA A 96 4.65 14.67 -10.40
C ALA A 96 4.58 15.63 -9.18
N ARG A 97 5.74 16.19 -8.77
CA ARG A 97 5.88 17.20 -7.71
C ARG A 97 5.35 16.77 -6.34
N THR A 98 5.10 15.47 -6.15
CA THR A 98 4.66 14.91 -4.88
C THR A 98 5.84 14.69 -3.95
N PHE A 99 5.68 15.16 -2.71
CA PHE A 99 6.63 14.97 -1.63
C PHE A 99 6.12 13.91 -0.65
N VAL A 100 6.97 12.94 -0.34
CA VAL A 100 6.72 11.89 0.67
C VAL A 100 7.78 11.99 1.77
N ASN A 101 7.34 12.21 2.99
CA ASN A 101 8.21 12.30 4.15
C ASN A 101 8.64 10.91 4.67
N TYR A 102 9.43 10.87 5.74
CA TYR A 102 10.05 9.67 6.30
C TYR A 102 9.05 8.59 6.70
N HIS A 103 9.46 7.32 6.53
CA HIS A 103 8.75 6.15 7.02
C HIS A 103 7.36 5.95 6.40
N LEU A 104 7.19 6.22 5.11
CA LEU A 104 6.00 5.75 4.41
C LEU A 104 5.95 4.22 4.45
N THR A 105 4.83 3.66 4.88
CA THR A 105 4.50 2.23 4.74
C THR A 105 3.38 2.10 3.71
N ALA A 106 3.67 1.53 2.56
CA ALA A 106 2.72 1.36 1.47
C ALA A 106 2.68 -0.14 1.08
N LEU A 107 1.76 -0.89 1.72
CA LEU A 107 1.59 -2.31 1.45
C LEU A 107 0.79 -2.49 0.17
N ASP A 108 1.51 -2.67 -0.93
CA ASP A 108 1.00 -2.59 -2.29
C ASP A 108 0.64 -3.97 -2.88
N VAL A 109 -0.07 -4.81 -2.14
CA VAL A 109 -0.64 -6.04 -2.67
C VAL A 109 -1.63 -5.72 -3.79
N ALA A 110 -2.49 -4.71 -3.61
CA ALA A 110 -3.25 -4.09 -4.70
C ALA A 110 -2.62 -2.74 -5.08
N ARG A 111 -3.12 -2.14 -6.16
CA ARG A 111 -2.62 -0.87 -6.69
C ARG A 111 -2.77 0.26 -5.66
N ILE A 112 -1.71 1.06 -5.53
CA ILE A 112 -1.71 2.34 -4.83
C ILE A 112 -1.39 3.43 -5.86
N THR A 113 -2.31 4.38 -6.02
CA THR A 113 -2.11 5.55 -6.88
C THR A 113 -2.08 6.79 -6.01
N ILE A 114 -1.03 7.58 -6.11
CA ILE A 114 -0.89 8.89 -5.47
C ILE A 114 -0.79 9.92 -6.60
N GLY A 115 -1.65 10.93 -6.55
CA GLY A 115 -1.71 11.98 -7.56
C GLY A 115 -0.51 12.94 -7.54
N GLU A 116 -0.64 14.02 -8.28
CA GLU A 116 0.35 15.09 -8.39
C GLU A 116 0.26 16.07 -7.21
N ASP A 117 1.34 16.81 -6.95
CA ASP A 117 1.41 17.89 -5.95
C ASP A 117 1.01 17.48 -4.52
N CYS A 118 1.00 16.19 -4.20
CA CYS A 118 0.65 15.68 -2.88
C CYS A 118 1.74 15.95 -1.83
N GLN A 119 1.31 16.10 -0.57
CA GLN A 119 2.20 16.24 0.59
C GLN A 119 1.91 15.12 1.57
N ILE A 120 2.79 14.12 1.64
CA ILE A 120 2.61 12.95 2.50
C ILE A 120 3.50 13.10 3.74
N GLY A 121 2.86 13.20 4.92
CA GLY A 121 3.54 13.35 6.20
C GLY A 121 4.31 12.09 6.63
N PRO A 122 5.15 12.20 7.68
CA PRO A 122 5.92 11.05 8.17
C PRO A 122 5.03 9.99 8.78
N ASN A 123 5.47 8.72 8.71
CA ASN A 123 4.77 7.55 9.27
C ASN A 123 3.34 7.35 8.72
N VAL A 124 3.03 7.84 7.54
CA VAL A 124 1.77 7.54 6.85
C VAL A 124 1.75 6.07 6.44
N GLN A 125 0.57 5.45 6.53
CA GLN A 125 0.37 4.07 6.12
C GLN A 125 -0.74 3.99 5.07
N LEU A 126 -0.44 3.32 3.95
CA LEU A 126 -1.38 2.99 2.87
C LEU A 126 -1.49 1.46 2.82
N LEU A 127 -2.59 0.92 3.32
CA LEU A 127 -2.72 -0.51 3.58
C LEU A 127 -3.76 -1.11 2.64
N THR A 128 -3.32 -1.78 1.58
CA THR A 128 -4.24 -2.44 0.64
C THR A 128 -4.66 -3.85 1.07
N PRO A 129 -3.84 -4.64 1.84
CA PRO A 129 -4.20 -6.01 2.20
C PRO A 129 -5.39 -6.11 3.15
N THR A 130 -6.15 -7.19 3.00
CA THR A 130 -7.25 -7.60 3.89
C THR A 130 -7.13 -9.08 4.22
N HIS A 131 -7.69 -9.48 5.35
CA HIS A 131 -7.86 -10.89 5.71
C HIS A 131 -9.33 -11.18 6.00
N PRO A 132 -9.80 -12.43 5.76
CA PRO A 132 -11.13 -12.83 6.16
C PRO A 132 -11.39 -12.57 7.65
N VAL A 133 -12.59 -12.07 7.97
CA VAL A 133 -13.02 -11.85 9.35
C VAL A 133 -13.24 -13.19 10.04
N GLU A 134 -13.67 -14.20 9.28
CA GLU A 134 -13.89 -15.57 9.75
C GLU A 134 -12.56 -16.18 10.23
N PRO A 135 -12.55 -16.79 11.44
CA PRO A 135 -11.32 -17.29 12.04
C PRO A 135 -10.69 -18.49 11.29
N GLY A 136 -11.49 -19.31 10.61
CA GLY A 136 -11.03 -20.46 9.82
C GLY A 136 -10.14 -20.00 8.66
N PRO A 137 -10.72 -19.33 7.65
CA PRO A 137 -9.99 -18.83 6.49
C PRO A 137 -8.77 -17.95 6.85
N ARG A 138 -8.89 -17.12 7.90
CA ARG A 138 -7.76 -16.32 8.38
C ARG A 138 -6.63 -17.16 8.96
N ARG A 139 -6.95 -18.24 9.69
CA ARG A 139 -5.97 -19.21 10.20
C ARG A 139 -5.26 -19.92 9.06
N ASP A 140 -5.97 -20.18 7.98
CA ASP A 140 -5.46 -20.83 6.77
C ASP A 140 -4.71 -19.85 5.84
N LYS A 141 -4.50 -18.60 6.32
CA LYS A 141 -3.67 -17.57 5.66
C LYS A 141 -4.27 -17.01 4.36
N LEU A 142 -5.58 -17.12 4.19
CA LEU A 142 -6.23 -16.43 3.08
C LEU A 142 -6.14 -14.91 3.29
N GLU A 143 -5.89 -14.23 2.20
CA GLU A 143 -5.86 -12.78 2.13
C GLU A 143 -6.35 -12.28 0.76
N ALA A 144 -6.69 -11.01 0.68
CA ALA A 144 -7.02 -10.30 -0.53
C ALA A 144 -6.53 -8.85 -0.39
N ALA A 145 -6.76 -8.01 -1.39
CA ALA A 145 -6.42 -6.61 -1.29
C ALA A 145 -7.39 -5.73 -2.08
N LEU A 146 -7.54 -4.49 -1.62
CA LEU A 146 -8.34 -3.48 -2.30
C LEU A 146 -7.48 -2.25 -2.60
N PRO A 147 -7.57 -1.68 -3.83
CA PRO A 147 -6.72 -0.57 -4.24
C PRO A 147 -6.99 0.70 -3.43
N ILE A 148 -5.94 1.53 -3.29
CA ILE A 148 -6.03 2.85 -2.67
C ILE A 148 -5.75 3.90 -3.75
N THR A 149 -6.56 4.97 -3.77
CA THR A 149 -6.37 6.11 -4.66
C THR A 149 -6.32 7.40 -3.85
N ILE A 150 -5.25 8.13 -3.97
CA ILE A 150 -5.08 9.48 -3.45
C ILE A 150 -5.09 10.43 -4.65
N GLY A 151 -6.00 11.38 -4.67
CA GLY A 151 -6.13 12.38 -5.72
C GLY A 151 -4.99 13.38 -5.75
N ASP A 152 -5.11 14.41 -6.56
CA ASP A 152 -4.11 15.46 -6.71
C ASP A 152 -4.16 16.46 -5.55
N ASN A 153 -3.02 17.06 -5.23
CA ASN A 153 -2.89 18.09 -4.19
C ASN A 153 -3.47 17.69 -2.82
N VAL A 154 -3.36 16.41 -2.47
CA VAL A 154 -3.81 15.90 -1.16
C VAL A 154 -2.72 16.05 -0.12
N TRP A 155 -3.09 16.50 1.07
CA TRP A 155 -2.20 16.50 2.23
C TRP A 155 -2.61 15.41 3.22
N LEU A 156 -1.75 14.40 3.38
CA LEU A 156 -1.86 13.40 4.45
C LEU A 156 -1.00 13.81 5.63
N GLY A 157 -1.63 14.13 6.76
CA GLY A 157 -0.93 14.46 8.01
C GLY A 157 -0.15 13.27 8.55
N GLY A 158 0.93 13.54 9.32
CA GLY A 158 1.80 12.50 9.86
C GLY A 158 1.04 11.43 10.64
N GLY A 159 1.39 10.16 10.44
CA GLY A 159 0.75 9.03 11.10
C GLY A 159 -0.67 8.73 10.62
N ALA A 160 -1.16 9.35 9.56
CA ALA A 160 -2.45 8.99 8.97
C ALA A 160 -2.41 7.57 8.40
N ILE A 161 -3.51 6.83 8.56
CA ILE A 161 -3.67 5.46 8.07
C ILE A 161 -4.82 5.45 7.06
N VAL A 162 -4.55 4.97 5.85
CA VAL A 162 -5.56 4.77 4.81
C VAL A 162 -5.84 3.29 4.66
N CYS A 163 -7.09 2.92 4.90
CA CYS A 163 -7.55 1.53 4.86
C CYS A 163 -7.80 1.02 3.43
N PRO A 164 -7.89 -0.29 3.23
CA PRO A 164 -8.12 -0.90 1.92
C PRO A 164 -9.36 -0.36 1.21
N GLY A 165 -9.25 -0.15 -0.11
CA GLY A 165 -10.36 0.27 -0.96
C GLY A 165 -10.73 1.76 -0.89
N VAL A 166 -9.98 2.57 -0.14
CA VAL A 166 -10.29 3.99 0.06
C VAL A 166 -9.81 4.83 -1.11
N THR A 167 -10.66 5.75 -1.52
CA THR A 167 -10.33 6.88 -2.40
C THR A 167 -10.41 8.19 -1.63
N ILE A 168 -9.38 9.03 -1.73
CA ILE A 168 -9.35 10.40 -1.19
C ILE A 168 -9.33 11.35 -2.38
N GLY A 169 -10.35 12.22 -2.46
CA GLY A 169 -10.51 13.18 -3.55
C GLY A 169 -9.52 14.34 -3.47
N ASP A 170 -9.36 15.01 -4.61
CA ASP A 170 -8.40 16.09 -4.83
C ASP A 170 -8.51 17.20 -3.79
N ASN A 171 -7.43 17.92 -3.55
CA ASN A 171 -7.32 19.06 -2.64
C ASN A 171 -7.67 18.78 -1.18
N SER A 172 -7.92 17.52 -0.80
CA SER A 172 -8.36 17.18 0.55
C SER A 172 -7.20 17.10 1.55
N VAL A 173 -7.49 17.40 2.80
CA VAL A 173 -6.55 17.35 3.91
C VAL A 173 -6.99 16.29 4.91
N ILE A 174 -6.11 15.33 5.19
CA ILE A 174 -6.30 14.32 6.23
C ILE A 174 -5.44 14.69 7.43
N GLY A 175 -6.08 14.93 8.57
CA GLY A 175 -5.38 15.31 9.79
C GLY A 175 -4.43 14.24 10.32
N ALA A 176 -3.41 14.67 11.06
CA ALA A 176 -2.41 13.75 11.64
C ALA A 176 -3.09 12.70 12.53
N GLY A 177 -2.62 11.44 12.45
CA GLY A 177 -3.15 10.30 13.21
C GLY A 177 -4.57 9.86 12.82
N ALA A 178 -5.16 10.42 11.76
CA ALA A 178 -6.49 10.01 11.30
C ALA A 178 -6.46 8.59 10.69
N VAL A 179 -7.55 7.84 10.90
CA VAL A 179 -7.75 6.51 10.29
C VAL A 179 -8.89 6.61 9.27
N VAL A 180 -8.54 6.59 7.99
CA VAL A 180 -9.48 6.75 6.88
C VAL A 180 -10.02 5.37 6.48
N THR A 181 -11.28 5.11 6.84
CA THR A 181 -11.96 3.82 6.63
C THR A 181 -13.03 3.87 5.53
N LYS A 182 -13.26 5.05 4.94
CA LYS A 182 -14.25 5.30 3.88
C LYS A 182 -13.73 6.38 2.95
N ASN A 183 -14.26 6.42 1.74
CA ASN A 183 -13.91 7.45 0.77
C ASN A 183 -14.12 8.85 1.33
N ILE A 184 -13.19 9.74 1.01
CA ILE A 184 -13.24 11.16 1.36
C ILE A 184 -13.47 11.94 0.05
N PRO A 185 -14.48 12.82 -0.01
CA PRO A 185 -14.70 13.64 -1.19
C PRO A 185 -13.57 14.67 -1.38
N ALA A 186 -13.52 15.31 -2.54
CA ALA A 186 -12.59 16.39 -2.83
C ALA A 186 -12.90 17.64 -1.98
N ASP A 187 -11.92 18.53 -1.85
CA ASP A 187 -12.05 19.87 -1.27
C ASP A 187 -12.54 19.87 0.19
N VAL A 188 -12.08 18.91 1.01
CA VAL A 188 -12.48 18.81 2.43
C VAL A 188 -11.32 18.60 3.38
N VAL A 189 -11.55 18.90 4.65
CA VAL A 189 -10.69 18.49 5.77
C VAL A 189 -11.37 17.37 6.52
N ALA A 190 -10.68 16.24 6.68
CA ALA A 190 -11.15 15.08 7.45
C ALA A 190 -10.14 14.71 8.55
N VAL A 191 -10.64 14.42 9.76
CA VAL A 191 -9.80 14.12 10.92
C VAL A 191 -10.40 13.01 11.79
N GLY A 192 -9.59 12.41 12.63
CA GLY A 192 -10.03 11.48 13.69
C GLY A 192 -9.92 10.00 13.34
N ASN A 193 -10.33 9.15 14.29
CA ASN A 193 -10.39 7.70 14.16
C ASN A 193 -11.79 7.22 14.58
N PRO A 194 -12.63 6.78 13.65
CA PRO A 194 -12.45 6.88 12.20
C PRO A 194 -12.53 8.32 11.69
N ALA A 195 -11.85 8.62 10.59
CA ALA A 195 -11.84 9.95 9.98
C ALA A 195 -13.23 10.40 9.56
N ARG A 196 -13.53 11.68 9.84
CA ARG A 196 -14.79 12.34 9.45
C ARG A 196 -14.48 13.71 8.86
N VAL A 197 -15.22 14.08 7.83
CA VAL A 197 -15.19 15.42 7.28
C VAL A 197 -15.64 16.40 8.35
N VAL A 198 -14.84 17.42 8.62
CA VAL A 198 -15.12 18.47 9.62
C VAL A 198 -15.44 19.82 8.99
N ARG A 199 -14.94 20.06 7.76
CA ARG A 199 -15.28 21.25 6.97
C ARG A 199 -14.90 21.08 5.50
N SER A 200 -15.46 21.90 4.63
CA SER A 200 -14.98 22.13 3.26
C SER A 200 -13.82 23.13 3.25
N ILE A 201 -13.04 23.09 2.17
CA ILE A 201 -11.92 24.03 1.88
C ILE A 201 -12.43 25.18 1.02
#